data_4cf603ff26c346ee035c3ec8db21d5b8
#
_entry.id   4cf603ff26c346ee035c3ec8db21d5b8
#
_cell.length_a   1.000
_cell.length_b   1.000
_cell.length_c   1.000
_cell.angle_alpha   90.00
_cell.angle_beta   90.00
_cell.angle_gamma   90.00
#
_symmetry.space_group_name_H-M   'P 1'
#
loop_
_entity.id
_entity.type
_entity.pdbx_description
1 polymer ?
#
loop_
_entity_poly.entity_id
_entity_poly.type
_entity_poly.pdbx_seq_one_letter_code
_entity_poly.pdbx_strand_id
1 'polypeptide(L)'
;MLKKREEGYVFDTSYPIHLQKEIQPIWLNHSATFLGLKSIDITREFTYCELGCATGLNLIFSALNNPTGYFIGVDFNEKHIKEAKKIVELIGIKNIEFIQSDFKSFSQRENIAFDFIVCHGTWSWISPIHQRSILEIVAKSLKEKGIFYLHYMCHPGSTSLLSVQKLLNVVDHHLNGSSKDNIKVGIDLFNQLNSAGTFIDYPNLDSIEKVFQQNDLDYLAHEFLTDFWNPQYSIDVHQFVAQTKASYIGSANLFDNLENISIPQNSQKVLKNISSPILKEYIKDLARNQKQRIDLFQKNPQLLTKEEHLKALNSMIFTLVDKNILTKEIKLSTPIGEIEIPKEITKAILEELSKKDCSFEELGKHKIFSNQIYLLFESIQMLMWNDTIFPKSKNYEFIDKKNFIKLKNHFPIIFRNYNYLNC
;
A
#
# COMPACT_ATOMS: atom_id res chain seq x y z
N MET A 1 23.05 -27.58 0.12
CA MET A 1 22.54 -26.50 -0.74
C MET A 1 21.42 -25.78 0.01
N LEU A 2 21.43 -24.45 0.07
CA LEU A 2 20.27 -23.71 0.58
C LEU A 2 19.08 -24.01 -0.34
N LYS A 3 17.91 -24.25 0.24
CA LYS A 3 16.67 -24.46 -0.52
C LYS A 3 16.38 -23.15 -1.26
N LYS A 4 16.37 -23.16 -2.58
CA LYS A 4 16.24 -21.97 -3.43
C LYS A 4 14.81 -21.43 -3.45
N ARG A 5 13.82 -22.33 -3.37
CA ARG A 5 12.38 -22.00 -3.43
C ARG A 5 11.59 -22.79 -2.42
N GLU A 6 10.54 -22.17 -1.91
CA GLU A 6 9.52 -22.79 -1.10
C GLU A 6 8.16 -22.29 -1.54
N GLU A 7 7.21 -23.21 -1.77
CA GLU A 7 5.87 -22.89 -2.28
C GLU A 7 5.88 -22.02 -3.55
N GLY A 8 6.93 -22.17 -4.41
CA GLY A 8 7.11 -21.37 -5.62
C GLY A 8 7.73 -19.98 -5.39
N TYR A 9 8.06 -19.62 -4.16
CA TYR A 9 8.65 -18.34 -3.79
C TYR A 9 10.17 -18.43 -3.62
N VAL A 10 10.91 -17.38 -4.00
CA VAL A 10 12.36 -17.27 -3.88
C VAL A 10 12.76 -17.08 -2.41
N PHE A 11 13.80 -17.83 -1.96
CA PHE A 11 14.14 -17.95 -0.55
C PHE A 11 15.62 -17.69 -0.22
N ASP A 12 16.45 -17.60 -1.23
CA ASP A 12 17.91 -17.55 -1.11
C ASP A 12 18.50 -16.15 -1.28
N THR A 13 17.67 -15.12 -1.41
CA THR A 13 18.08 -13.72 -1.47
C THR A 13 17.48 -12.91 -0.31
N SER A 14 18.06 -11.72 -0.07
CA SER A 14 17.56 -10.80 0.96
C SER A 14 16.25 -10.17 0.52
N TYR A 15 15.26 -10.09 1.43
CA TYR A 15 14.01 -9.42 1.13
C TYR A 15 14.21 -7.89 1.18
N PRO A 16 13.76 -7.14 0.17
CA PRO A 16 13.85 -5.68 0.19
C PRO A 16 12.94 -5.11 1.27
N ILE A 17 13.47 -4.12 2.01
CA ILE A 17 12.75 -3.53 3.14
C ILE A 17 12.26 -2.14 2.75
N HIS A 18 10.94 -1.94 2.74
CA HIS A 18 10.29 -0.66 2.48
C HIS A 18 9.22 -0.37 3.52
N LEU A 19 9.12 0.91 3.91
CA LEU A 19 7.99 1.38 4.71
C LEU A 19 6.87 1.83 3.78
N GLN A 20 5.68 1.32 4.05
CA GLN A 20 4.47 1.62 3.28
C GLN A 20 3.52 2.46 4.15
N LYS A 21 3.24 3.68 3.74
CA LYS A 21 2.35 4.57 4.47
C LYS A 21 0.89 4.13 4.40
N GLU A 22 0.51 3.54 3.28
CA GLU A 22 -0.86 3.16 2.95
C GLU A 22 -1.41 2.04 3.84
N ILE A 23 -0.52 1.26 4.49
CA ILE A 23 -0.94 0.19 5.41
C ILE A 23 -0.99 0.63 6.87
N GLN A 24 -0.63 1.88 7.18
CA GLN A 24 -0.71 2.40 8.55
C GLN A 24 -2.18 2.51 9.00
N PRO A 25 -2.55 2.10 10.23
CA PRO A 25 -3.93 2.18 10.70
C PRO A 25 -4.58 3.54 10.52
N ILE A 26 -3.82 4.61 10.77
CA ILE A 26 -4.31 5.98 10.60
C ILE A 26 -4.60 6.32 9.14
N TRP A 27 -3.75 5.84 8.20
CA TRP A 27 -3.97 6.04 6.78
C TRP A 27 -5.22 5.31 6.29
N LEU A 28 -5.38 4.04 6.66
CA LEU A 28 -6.55 3.23 6.31
C LEU A 28 -7.84 3.86 6.85
N ASN A 29 -7.78 4.35 8.08
CA ASN A 29 -8.89 5.02 8.73
C ASN A 29 -9.29 6.32 8.03
N HIS A 30 -8.30 7.15 7.68
CA HIS A 30 -8.53 8.40 6.95
C HIS A 30 -9.05 8.14 5.54
N SER A 31 -8.51 7.13 4.84
CA SER A 31 -9.00 6.73 3.52
C SER A 31 -10.48 6.35 3.54
N ALA A 32 -10.91 5.54 4.51
CA ALA A 32 -12.33 5.20 4.67
C ALA A 32 -13.19 6.45 4.99
N THR A 33 -12.67 7.36 5.82
CA THR A 33 -13.38 8.60 6.13
C THR A 33 -13.49 9.53 4.92
N PHE A 34 -12.43 9.69 4.12
CA PHE A 34 -12.50 10.45 2.86
C PHE A 34 -13.56 9.89 1.90
N LEU A 35 -13.73 8.57 1.90
CA LEU A 35 -14.78 7.89 1.13
C LEU A 35 -16.19 8.00 1.74
N GLY A 36 -16.36 8.75 2.83
CA GLY A 36 -17.65 8.95 3.50
C GLY A 36 -18.12 7.73 4.31
N LEU A 37 -17.24 6.85 4.71
CA LEU A 37 -17.55 5.62 5.43
C LEU A 37 -17.19 5.71 6.90
N LYS A 38 -17.93 4.98 7.71
CA LYS A 38 -17.62 4.83 9.13
C LYS A 38 -16.33 4.03 9.28
N SER A 39 -15.33 4.68 9.84
CA SER A 39 -14.00 4.11 10.06
C SER A 39 -13.87 3.51 11.48
N ILE A 40 -12.75 2.83 11.72
CA ILE A 40 -12.41 2.24 13.03
C ILE A 40 -11.92 3.34 13.97
N ASP A 41 -12.37 3.33 15.23
CA ASP A 41 -11.84 4.25 16.25
C ASP A 41 -10.49 3.74 16.79
N ILE A 42 -9.41 4.14 16.15
CA ILE A 42 -8.03 3.76 16.53
C ILE A 42 -7.54 4.44 17.81
N THR A 43 -8.33 5.32 18.41
CA THR A 43 -8.01 5.89 19.74
C THR A 43 -8.36 4.94 20.88
N ARG A 44 -9.12 3.90 20.61
CA ARG A 44 -9.49 2.80 21.51
C ARG A 44 -8.75 1.53 21.14
N GLU A 45 -8.99 0.46 21.88
CA GLU A 45 -8.44 -0.85 21.56
C GLU A 45 -8.92 -1.34 20.20
N PHE A 46 -7.98 -1.76 19.37
CA PHE A 46 -8.23 -2.38 18.07
C PHE A 46 -7.21 -3.47 17.77
N THR A 47 -7.51 -4.31 16.80
CA THR A 47 -6.68 -5.44 16.39
C THR A 47 -6.32 -5.34 14.90
N TYR A 48 -5.07 -5.64 14.60
CA TYR A 48 -4.51 -5.52 13.25
C TYR A 48 -3.74 -6.79 12.89
N CYS A 49 -3.96 -7.32 11.67
CA CYS A 49 -3.23 -8.48 11.15
C CYS A 49 -2.57 -8.13 9.82
N GLU A 50 -1.28 -8.41 9.68
CA GLU A 50 -0.54 -8.33 8.42
C GLU A 50 -0.21 -9.74 7.92
N LEU A 51 -0.76 -10.10 6.75
CA LEU A 51 -0.57 -11.38 6.08
C LEU A 51 0.57 -11.26 5.05
N GLY A 52 1.65 -12.02 5.24
CA GLY A 52 2.90 -11.88 4.50
C GLY A 52 3.75 -10.72 5.03
N CYS A 53 3.93 -10.65 6.36
CA CYS A 53 4.59 -9.52 7.04
C CYS A 53 6.12 -9.48 6.85
N ALA A 54 6.73 -10.47 6.22
CA ALA A 54 8.18 -10.61 6.06
C ALA A 54 8.93 -10.37 7.39
N THR A 55 9.95 -9.51 7.41
CA THR A 55 10.71 -9.14 8.62
C THR A 55 9.97 -8.19 9.57
N GLY A 56 8.73 -7.85 9.25
CA GLY A 56 7.79 -7.16 10.14
C GLY A 56 8.03 -5.67 10.34
N LEU A 57 8.89 -4.99 9.55
CA LEU A 57 9.21 -3.58 9.78
C LEU A 57 7.97 -2.68 9.80
N ASN A 58 7.08 -2.85 8.82
CA ASN A 58 5.84 -2.06 8.73
C ASN A 58 4.94 -2.27 9.96
N LEU A 59 4.82 -3.53 10.39
CA LEU A 59 4.00 -3.89 11.53
C LEU A 59 4.60 -3.37 12.85
N ILE A 60 5.92 -3.47 13.01
CA ILE A 60 6.66 -2.92 14.17
C ILE A 60 6.48 -1.40 14.24
N PHE A 61 6.60 -0.73 13.10
CA PHE A 61 6.37 0.71 13.00
C PHE A 61 4.92 1.07 13.35
N SER A 62 3.95 0.32 12.83
CA SER A 62 2.53 0.50 13.16
C SER A 62 2.25 0.29 14.65
N ALA A 63 2.84 -0.75 15.27
CA ALA A 63 2.66 -1.05 16.69
C ALA A 63 3.23 0.04 17.60
N LEU A 64 4.41 0.60 17.24
CA LEU A 64 5.00 1.72 17.96
C LEU A 64 4.13 2.98 17.92
N ASN A 65 3.52 3.27 16.77
CA ASN A 65 2.70 4.46 16.58
C ASN A 65 1.27 4.33 17.12
N ASN A 66 0.86 3.12 17.50
CA ASN A 66 -0.51 2.84 17.97
C ASN A 66 -0.49 1.98 19.24
N PRO A 67 -0.22 2.58 20.42
CA PRO A 67 -0.13 1.84 21.68
C PRO A 67 -1.45 1.18 22.11
N THR A 68 -2.59 1.64 21.60
CA THR A 68 -3.93 1.07 21.82
C THR A 68 -4.22 -0.14 20.91
N GLY A 69 -3.46 -0.33 19.85
CA GLY A 69 -3.61 -1.46 18.92
C GLY A 69 -2.86 -2.70 19.37
N TYR A 70 -3.39 -3.89 19.05
CA TYR A 70 -2.68 -5.16 19.12
C TYR A 70 -2.42 -5.72 17.72
N PHE A 71 -1.18 -6.04 17.42
CA PHE A 71 -0.69 -6.32 16.08
C PHE A 71 -0.24 -7.77 15.94
N ILE A 72 -0.68 -8.45 14.88
CA ILE A 72 -0.26 -9.81 14.56
C ILE A 72 0.34 -9.83 13.15
N GLY A 73 1.59 -10.28 13.03
CA GLY A 73 2.25 -10.53 11.76
C GLY A 73 2.32 -12.02 11.45
N VAL A 74 1.93 -12.41 10.25
CA VAL A 74 1.94 -13.79 9.78
C VAL A 74 2.84 -13.93 8.57
N ASP A 75 3.82 -14.82 8.63
CA ASP A 75 4.66 -15.18 7.49
C ASP A 75 5.09 -16.64 7.60
N PHE A 76 5.22 -17.33 6.46
CA PHE A 76 5.65 -18.75 6.46
C PHE A 76 7.16 -18.87 6.63
N ASN A 77 7.93 -17.84 6.31
CA ASN A 77 9.38 -17.83 6.36
C ASN A 77 9.91 -17.73 7.79
N GLU A 78 10.45 -18.84 8.29
CA GLU A 78 11.01 -18.94 9.64
C GLU A 78 12.11 -17.88 9.90
N LYS A 79 12.95 -17.60 8.90
CA LYS A 79 14.06 -16.62 9.06
C LYS A 79 13.51 -15.21 9.27
N HIS A 80 12.50 -14.82 8.49
CA HIS A 80 11.84 -13.53 8.62
C HIS A 80 11.21 -13.37 10.01
N ILE A 81 10.47 -14.38 10.46
CA ILE A 81 9.81 -14.34 11.78
C ILE A 81 10.82 -14.30 12.93
N LYS A 82 11.92 -15.06 12.83
CA LYS A 82 13.01 -15.00 13.83
C LYS A 82 13.66 -13.61 13.89
N GLU A 83 13.87 -12.99 12.74
CA GLU A 83 14.42 -11.63 12.67
C GLU A 83 13.45 -10.61 13.26
N ALA A 84 12.17 -10.65 12.85
CA ALA A 84 11.14 -9.78 13.39
C ALA A 84 11.04 -9.87 14.94
N LYS A 85 11.05 -11.08 15.49
CA LYS A 85 11.03 -11.29 16.95
C LYS A 85 12.25 -10.69 17.65
N LYS A 86 13.46 -10.83 17.08
CA LYS A 86 14.69 -10.21 17.63
C LYS A 86 14.59 -8.69 17.65
N ILE A 87 14.03 -8.08 16.60
CA ILE A 87 13.83 -6.63 16.54
C ILE A 87 12.83 -6.17 17.62
N VAL A 88 11.72 -6.90 17.81
CA VAL A 88 10.74 -6.62 18.87
C VAL A 88 11.37 -6.67 20.27
N GLU A 89 12.16 -7.70 20.55
CA GLU A 89 12.90 -7.84 21.82
C GLU A 89 13.87 -6.69 22.04
N LEU A 90 14.66 -6.32 21.01
CA LEU A 90 15.62 -5.21 21.04
C LEU A 90 14.95 -3.87 21.36
N ILE A 91 13.80 -3.62 20.70
CA ILE A 91 13.04 -2.38 20.86
C ILE A 91 12.28 -2.37 22.18
N GLY A 92 11.71 -3.52 22.58
CA GLY A 92 10.98 -3.70 23.85
C GLY A 92 9.49 -3.37 23.74
N ILE A 93 8.87 -3.49 22.55
CA ILE A 93 7.43 -3.35 22.37
C ILE A 93 6.69 -4.63 22.76
N LYS A 94 5.43 -4.48 23.26
CA LYS A 94 4.66 -5.61 23.80
C LYS A 94 3.32 -5.84 23.12
N ASN A 95 2.85 -4.91 22.32
CA ASN A 95 1.56 -4.95 21.64
C ASN A 95 1.65 -5.58 20.23
N ILE A 96 2.61 -6.49 20.02
CA ILE A 96 2.86 -7.14 18.74
C ILE A 96 3.25 -8.60 18.93
N GLU A 97 2.77 -9.46 18.05
CA GLU A 97 3.12 -10.88 17.96
C GLU A 97 3.45 -11.26 16.52
N PHE A 98 4.46 -12.11 16.34
CA PHE A 98 4.82 -12.71 15.05
C PHE A 98 4.61 -14.21 15.06
N ILE A 99 3.85 -14.70 14.06
CA ILE A 99 3.44 -16.10 13.95
C ILE A 99 4.05 -16.68 12.67
N GLN A 100 4.88 -17.70 12.81
CA GLN A 100 5.31 -18.48 11.67
C GLN A 100 4.20 -19.43 11.26
N SER A 101 3.59 -19.20 10.11
CA SER A 101 2.52 -20.04 9.56
C SER A 101 2.32 -19.74 8.08
N ASP A 102 2.00 -20.75 7.28
CA ASP A 102 1.37 -20.53 5.98
C ASP A 102 -0.10 -20.10 6.17
N PHE A 103 -0.70 -19.54 5.12
CA PHE A 103 -2.06 -18.98 5.21
C PHE A 103 -3.13 -20.06 5.41
N LYS A 104 -2.93 -21.27 4.89
CA LYS A 104 -3.87 -22.37 5.06
C LYS A 104 -3.94 -22.81 6.53
N SER A 105 -2.79 -23.00 7.15
CA SER A 105 -2.70 -23.33 8.57
C SER A 105 -3.22 -22.20 9.47
N PHE A 106 -2.93 -20.95 9.11
CA PHE A 106 -3.43 -19.78 9.84
C PHE A 106 -4.94 -19.63 9.73
N SER A 107 -5.56 -19.95 8.57
CA SER A 107 -7.01 -19.90 8.37
C SER A 107 -7.80 -20.87 9.26
N GLN A 108 -7.13 -21.89 9.80
CA GLN A 108 -7.75 -22.86 10.71
C GLN A 108 -7.79 -22.40 12.17
N ARG A 109 -7.14 -21.29 12.51
CA ARG A 109 -7.20 -20.73 13.87
C ARG A 109 -8.58 -20.21 14.19
N GLU A 110 -9.03 -20.48 15.41
CA GLU A 110 -10.32 -20.04 15.93
C GLU A 110 -10.13 -18.87 16.91
N ASN A 111 -11.21 -18.14 17.16
CA ASN A 111 -11.28 -17.08 18.17
C ASN A 111 -10.33 -15.88 17.94
N ILE A 112 -9.97 -15.61 16.68
CA ILE A 112 -9.23 -14.40 16.29
C ILE A 112 -10.14 -13.49 15.47
N ALA A 113 -10.14 -12.20 15.81
CA ALA A 113 -10.93 -11.20 15.12
C ALA A 113 -10.16 -9.88 14.99
N PHE A 114 -10.18 -9.30 13.80
CA PHE A 114 -9.38 -8.15 13.43
C PHE A 114 -10.24 -6.98 12.95
N ASP A 115 -9.87 -5.78 13.38
CA ASP A 115 -10.42 -4.54 12.83
C ASP A 115 -9.77 -4.20 11.48
N PHE A 116 -8.49 -4.57 11.31
CA PHE A 116 -7.76 -4.44 10.05
C PHE A 116 -7.10 -5.76 9.69
N ILE A 117 -7.27 -6.18 8.43
CA ILE A 117 -6.46 -7.22 7.80
C ILE A 117 -5.76 -6.59 6.60
N VAL A 118 -4.45 -6.75 6.54
CA VAL A 118 -3.60 -6.18 5.50
C VAL A 118 -2.84 -7.29 4.78
N CYS A 119 -2.87 -7.26 3.45
CA CYS A 119 -2.08 -8.12 2.59
C CYS A 119 -1.37 -7.25 1.54
N HIS A 120 -0.11 -6.90 1.81
CA HIS A 120 0.71 -6.06 0.94
C HIS A 120 1.82 -6.87 0.28
N GLY A 121 2.01 -6.70 -1.04
CA GLY A 121 3.10 -7.35 -1.78
C GLY A 121 3.08 -8.89 -1.76
N THR A 122 1.91 -9.52 -1.59
CA THR A 122 1.80 -10.97 -1.41
C THR A 122 0.86 -11.60 -2.43
N TRP A 123 -0.32 -11.07 -2.63
CA TRP A 123 -1.43 -11.69 -3.36
C TRP A 123 -1.08 -12.18 -4.78
N SER A 124 -0.36 -11.40 -5.56
CA SER A 124 -0.01 -11.73 -6.95
C SER A 124 1.15 -12.73 -7.07
N TRP A 125 1.86 -13.00 -5.97
CA TRP A 125 3.04 -13.87 -5.93
C TRP A 125 2.81 -15.22 -5.25
N ILE A 126 1.57 -15.53 -4.87
CA ILE A 126 1.19 -16.78 -4.20
C ILE A 126 0.24 -17.63 -5.04
N SER A 127 0.19 -18.91 -4.72
CA SER A 127 -0.69 -19.86 -5.41
C SER A 127 -2.18 -19.55 -5.17
N PRO A 128 -3.08 -19.97 -6.10
CA PRO A 128 -4.53 -19.83 -5.90
C PRO A 128 -5.07 -20.48 -4.61
N ILE A 129 -4.37 -21.49 -4.08
CA ILE A 129 -4.73 -22.14 -2.81
C ILE A 129 -4.51 -21.15 -1.66
N HIS A 130 -3.37 -20.47 -1.62
CA HIS A 130 -3.08 -19.47 -0.61
C HIS A 130 -3.94 -18.21 -0.75
N GLN A 131 -4.28 -17.79 -1.97
CA GLN A 131 -5.27 -16.72 -2.18
C GLN A 131 -6.63 -17.07 -1.56
N ARG A 132 -7.12 -18.31 -1.77
CA ARG A 132 -8.35 -18.79 -1.10
C ARG A 132 -8.22 -18.80 0.41
N SER A 133 -7.09 -19.23 0.94
CA SER A 133 -6.85 -19.22 2.39
C SER A 133 -6.86 -17.81 2.99
N ILE A 134 -6.33 -16.81 2.28
CA ILE A 134 -6.45 -15.39 2.67
C ILE A 134 -7.93 -14.98 2.72
N LEU A 135 -8.73 -15.34 1.70
CA LEU A 135 -10.16 -15.03 1.72
C LEU A 135 -10.89 -15.74 2.86
N GLU A 136 -10.52 -16.97 3.21
CA GLU A 136 -11.06 -17.66 4.39
C GLU A 136 -10.72 -16.92 5.70
N ILE A 137 -9.49 -16.43 5.84
CA ILE A 137 -9.08 -15.60 6.99
C ILE A 137 -9.95 -14.34 7.05
N VAL A 138 -10.11 -13.63 5.94
CA VAL A 138 -10.96 -12.42 5.87
C VAL A 138 -12.40 -12.74 6.24
N ALA A 139 -12.98 -13.80 5.67
CA ALA A 139 -14.37 -14.18 5.93
C ALA A 139 -14.63 -14.47 7.42
N LYS A 140 -13.72 -15.23 8.05
CA LYS A 140 -13.84 -15.68 9.44
C LYS A 140 -13.47 -14.60 10.44
N SER A 141 -12.38 -13.88 10.18
CA SER A 141 -11.70 -13.07 11.21
C SER A 141 -11.85 -11.58 11.05
N LEU A 142 -12.31 -11.07 9.90
CA LEU A 142 -12.59 -9.63 9.77
C LEU A 142 -13.85 -9.26 10.53
N LYS A 143 -13.75 -8.32 11.47
CA LYS A 143 -14.88 -7.80 12.25
C LYS A 143 -15.88 -7.02 11.38
N GLU A 144 -17.07 -6.82 11.88
CA GLU A 144 -18.05 -5.88 11.30
C GLU A 144 -17.44 -4.48 11.19
N LYS A 145 -17.58 -3.85 10.01
CA LYS A 145 -16.93 -2.58 9.65
C LYS A 145 -15.41 -2.63 9.59
N GLY A 146 -14.80 -3.80 9.81
CA GLY A 146 -13.37 -4.01 9.66
C GLY A 146 -12.93 -3.75 8.20
N ILE A 147 -11.69 -3.34 8.04
CA ILE A 147 -11.09 -3.00 6.75
C ILE A 147 -10.12 -4.10 6.33
N PHE A 148 -10.31 -4.63 5.13
CA PHE A 148 -9.34 -5.47 4.43
C PHE A 148 -8.64 -4.64 3.36
N TYR A 149 -7.32 -4.53 3.48
CA TYR A 149 -6.43 -3.90 2.50
C TYR A 149 -5.79 -4.98 1.65
N LEU A 150 -5.83 -4.82 0.32
CA LEU A 150 -5.24 -5.76 -0.60
C LEU A 150 -4.42 -5.05 -1.68
N HIS A 151 -3.11 -5.33 -1.72
CA HIS A 151 -2.22 -4.91 -2.80
C HIS A 151 -2.02 -6.05 -3.79
N TYR A 152 -2.21 -5.77 -5.09
CA TYR A 152 -2.03 -6.75 -6.16
C TYR A 152 -1.67 -6.10 -7.49
N MET A 153 -1.00 -6.88 -8.36
CA MET A 153 -0.75 -6.47 -9.73
C MET A 153 -2.04 -6.53 -10.56
N CYS A 154 -2.23 -5.54 -11.42
CA CYS A 154 -3.47 -5.35 -12.15
C CYS A 154 -3.25 -5.30 -13.67
N HIS A 155 -4.20 -5.86 -14.41
CA HIS A 155 -4.36 -5.61 -15.83
C HIS A 155 -5.11 -4.28 -16.06
N PRO A 156 -4.77 -3.53 -17.16
CA PRO A 156 -3.89 -3.95 -18.26
C PRO A 156 -2.42 -3.62 -18.04
N GLY A 157 -2.07 -2.76 -17.10
CA GLY A 157 -0.73 -2.16 -16.98
C GLY A 157 0.41 -3.16 -16.76
N SER A 158 0.16 -4.27 -16.03
CA SER A 158 1.15 -5.32 -15.82
C SER A 158 1.16 -6.39 -16.92
N THR A 159 0.26 -6.32 -17.92
CA THR A 159 0.19 -7.30 -19.02
C THR A 159 1.50 -7.39 -19.81
N SER A 160 2.13 -6.25 -20.06
CA SER A 160 3.38 -6.19 -20.82
C SER A 160 4.57 -6.88 -20.14
N LEU A 161 4.49 -7.15 -18.84
CA LEU A 161 5.55 -7.83 -18.09
C LEU A 161 5.45 -9.36 -18.15
N LEU A 162 4.32 -9.93 -18.54
CA LEU A 162 4.06 -11.38 -18.47
C LEU A 162 5.12 -12.22 -19.21
N SER A 163 5.42 -11.88 -20.47
CA SER A 163 6.40 -12.65 -21.27
C SER A 163 7.81 -12.46 -20.75
N VAL A 164 8.15 -11.27 -20.25
CA VAL A 164 9.47 -10.98 -19.68
C VAL A 164 9.64 -11.72 -18.36
N GLN A 165 8.66 -11.65 -17.47
CA GLN A 165 8.67 -12.41 -16.22
C GLN A 165 8.83 -13.91 -16.51
N LYS A 166 8.06 -14.43 -17.49
CA LYS A 166 8.15 -15.84 -17.84
C LYS A 166 9.54 -16.24 -18.38
N LEU A 167 10.17 -15.37 -19.19
CA LEU A 167 11.54 -15.59 -19.65
C LEU A 167 12.49 -15.70 -18.46
N LEU A 168 12.46 -14.75 -17.52
CA LEU A 168 13.35 -14.72 -16.35
C LEU A 168 13.13 -15.94 -15.44
N ASN A 169 11.87 -16.31 -15.18
CA ASN A 169 11.52 -17.48 -14.41
C ASN A 169 12.02 -18.78 -15.07
N VAL A 170 11.85 -18.94 -16.40
CA VAL A 170 12.34 -20.12 -17.14
C VAL A 170 13.86 -20.20 -17.09
N VAL A 171 14.56 -19.07 -17.27
CA VAL A 171 16.03 -19.02 -17.16
C VAL A 171 16.47 -19.50 -15.78
N ASP A 172 15.82 -19.04 -14.71
CA ASP A 172 16.16 -19.45 -13.35
C ASP A 172 15.93 -20.95 -13.10
N HIS A 173 14.90 -21.54 -13.70
CA HIS A 173 14.65 -22.98 -13.61
C HIS A 173 15.69 -23.85 -14.34
N HIS A 174 16.37 -23.29 -15.36
CA HIS A 174 17.37 -24.01 -16.15
C HIS A 174 18.81 -23.82 -15.65
N LEU A 175 19.02 -22.92 -14.68
CA LEU A 175 20.34 -22.64 -14.14
C LEU A 175 20.49 -23.15 -12.69
N ASN A 176 21.71 -23.55 -12.33
CA ASN A 176 22.04 -24.08 -11.00
C ASN A 176 22.62 -23.01 -10.05
N GLY A 177 22.67 -21.74 -10.45
CA GLY A 177 23.18 -20.62 -9.63
C GLY A 177 22.22 -20.18 -8.53
N SER A 178 22.63 -19.19 -7.72
CA SER A 178 21.74 -18.47 -6.83
C SER A 178 20.69 -17.68 -7.61
N SER A 179 19.56 -17.36 -6.98
CA SER A 179 18.54 -16.52 -7.62
C SER A 179 19.12 -15.17 -8.06
N LYS A 180 20.05 -14.60 -7.31
CA LYS A 180 20.76 -13.35 -7.65
C LYS A 180 21.65 -13.48 -8.90
N ASP A 181 22.35 -14.60 -9.06
CA ASP A 181 23.16 -14.84 -10.25
C ASP A 181 22.27 -15.11 -11.46
N ASN A 182 21.21 -15.90 -11.28
CA ASN A 182 20.31 -16.31 -12.36
C ASN A 182 19.46 -15.15 -12.90
N ILE A 183 18.98 -14.24 -12.04
CA ILE A 183 18.26 -13.04 -12.50
C ILE A 183 19.16 -12.16 -13.37
N LYS A 184 20.45 -12.03 -13.03
CA LYS A 184 21.42 -11.30 -13.84
C LYS A 184 21.56 -11.92 -15.22
N VAL A 185 21.74 -13.23 -15.30
CA VAL A 185 21.81 -13.96 -16.58
C VAL A 185 20.52 -13.78 -17.39
N GLY A 186 19.37 -13.83 -16.72
CA GLY A 186 18.06 -13.61 -17.36
C GLY A 186 17.92 -12.21 -17.97
N ILE A 187 18.36 -11.17 -17.24
CA ILE A 187 18.35 -9.79 -17.71
C ILE A 187 19.33 -9.61 -18.90
N ASP A 188 20.52 -10.19 -18.81
CA ASP A 188 21.49 -10.15 -19.91
C ASP A 188 20.93 -10.82 -21.17
N LEU A 189 20.23 -11.96 -21.03
CA LEU A 189 19.54 -12.63 -22.14
C LEU A 189 18.41 -11.77 -22.71
N PHE A 190 17.58 -11.15 -21.85
CA PHE A 190 16.55 -10.22 -22.29
C PHE A 190 17.14 -9.08 -23.13
N ASN A 191 18.23 -8.46 -22.68
CA ASN A 191 18.89 -7.38 -23.38
C ASN A 191 19.44 -7.83 -24.76
N GLN A 192 20.00 -9.04 -24.86
CA GLN A 192 20.45 -9.61 -26.12
C GLN A 192 19.29 -9.84 -27.09
N LEU A 193 18.19 -10.43 -26.63
CA LEU A 193 16.97 -10.65 -27.41
C LEU A 193 16.35 -9.33 -27.88
N ASN A 194 16.35 -8.32 -27.01
CA ASN A 194 15.87 -6.98 -27.36
C ASN A 194 16.73 -6.35 -28.45
N SER A 195 18.04 -6.40 -28.31
CA SER A 195 18.99 -5.91 -29.34
C SER A 195 18.86 -6.66 -30.66
N ALA A 196 18.44 -7.93 -30.64
CA ALA A 196 18.16 -8.74 -31.83
C ALA A 196 16.77 -8.44 -32.44
N GLY A 197 15.97 -7.52 -31.88
CA GLY A 197 14.67 -7.14 -32.40
C GLY A 197 13.49 -8.06 -31.97
N THR A 198 13.72 -8.99 -31.04
CA THR A 198 12.67 -9.93 -30.60
C THR A 198 11.45 -9.20 -29.99
N PHE A 199 11.66 -8.06 -29.36
CA PHE A 199 10.62 -7.29 -28.65
C PHE A 199 10.20 -6.01 -29.39
N ILE A 200 10.47 -5.89 -30.71
CA ILE A 200 10.25 -4.66 -31.49
C ILE A 200 8.81 -4.13 -31.40
N ASP A 201 7.83 -5.02 -31.34
CA ASP A 201 6.40 -4.68 -31.22
C ASP A 201 5.88 -4.75 -29.77
N TYR A 202 6.79 -4.86 -28.78
CA TYR A 202 6.39 -5.04 -27.39
C TYR A 202 6.08 -3.70 -26.73
N PRO A 203 4.88 -3.53 -26.11
CA PRO A 203 4.53 -2.25 -25.54
C PRO A 203 5.35 -1.96 -24.27
N ASN A 204 5.71 -0.70 -24.08
CA ASN A 204 6.38 -0.20 -22.88
C ASN A 204 7.77 -0.79 -22.58
N LEU A 205 8.53 -1.17 -23.59
CA LEU A 205 9.86 -1.76 -23.45
C LEU A 205 10.81 -0.88 -22.61
N ASP A 206 10.85 0.44 -22.89
CA ASP A 206 11.65 1.40 -22.11
C ASP A 206 11.31 1.39 -20.61
N SER A 207 10.05 1.14 -20.27
CA SER A 207 9.63 1.04 -18.85
C SER A 207 10.17 -0.22 -18.20
N ILE A 208 10.28 -1.32 -18.95
CA ILE A 208 10.83 -2.60 -18.46
C ILE A 208 12.34 -2.46 -18.23
N GLU A 209 13.06 -1.86 -19.17
CA GLU A 209 14.49 -1.59 -19.01
C GLU A 209 14.78 -0.69 -17.81
N LYS A 210 13.97 0.36 -17.58
CA LYS A 210 14.07 1.22 -16.40
C LYS A 210 13.89 0.44 -15.10
N VAL A 211 12.95 -0.51 -15.04
CA VAL A 211 12.76 -1.37 -13.85
C VAL A 211 14.03 -2.15 -13.54
N PHE A 212 14.69 -2.73 -14.57
CA PHE A 212 15.94 -3.47 -14.36
C PHE A 212 17.12 -2.59 -13.96
N GLN A 213 17.18 -1.36 -14.47
CA GLN A 213 18.26 -0.41 -14.16
C GLN A 213 18.13 0.25 -12.78
N GLN A 214 16.91 0.44 -12.30
CA GLN A 214 16.63 1.20 -11.08
C GLN A 214 16.57 0.35 -9.81
N ASN A 215 16.51 -0.98 -9.94
CA ASN A 215 16.35 -1.87 -8.80
C ASN A 215 17.56 -2.79 -8.62
N ASP A 216 17.82 -3.20 -7.39
CA ASP A 216 18.87 -4.17 -7.12
C ASP A 216 18.45 -5.60 -7.50
N LEU A 217 19.45 -6.50 -7.62
CA LEU A 217 19.22 -7.87 -8.06
C LEU A 217 18.43 -8.70 -7.06
N ASP A 218 18.49 -8.37 -5.76
CA ASP A 218 17.71 -9.08 -4.74
C ASP A 218 16.22 -8.77 -4.90
N TYR A 219 15.87 -7.49 -5.10
CA TYR A 219 14.50 -7.08 -5.44
C TYR A 219 14.00 -7.73 -6.72
N LEU A 220 14.80 -7.67 -7.80
CA LEU A 220 14.41 -8.23 -9.10
C LEU A 220 14.22 -9.74 -9.05
N ALA A 221 15.01 -10.46 -8.24
CA ALA A 221 14.85 -11.88 -8.04
C ALA A 221 13.51 -12.21 -7.33
N HIS A 222 13.15 -11.49 -6.27
CA HIS A 222 11.86 -11.64 -5.61
C HIS A 222 10.69 -11.28 -6.50
N GLU A 223 10.82 -10.22 -7.30
CA GLU A 223 9.76 -9.75 -8.20
C GLU A 223 9.50 -10.74 -9.35
N PHE A 224 10.55 -11.22 -10.03
CA PHE A 224 10.40 -11.89 -11.33
C PHE A 224 10.67 -13.40 -11.34
N LEU A 225 11.34 -13.96 -10.33
CA LEU A 225 11.70 -15.38 -10.37
C LEU A 225 10.68 -16.30 -9.68
N THR A 226 9.64 -15.77 -9.07
CA THR A 226 8.60 -16.58 -8.44
C THR A 226 7.82 -17.39 -9.46
N ASP A 227 7.31 -18.58 -9.07
CA ASP A 227 6.52 -19.43 -9.94
C ASP A 227 5.10 -18.92 -10.13
N PHE A 228 4.58 -18.22 -9.13
CA PHE A 228 3.30 -17.54 -9.15
C PHE A 228 3.56 -16.05 -9.34
N TRP A 229 3.27 -15.55 -10.51
CA TRP A 229 3.32 -14.14 -10.87
C TRP A 229 2.07 -13.83 -11.69
N ASN A 230 1.01 -13.37 -11.03
CA ASN A 230 -0.32 -13.36 -11.61
C ASN A 230 -1.02 -12.00 -11.46
N PRO A 231 -0.83 -11.07 -12.41
CA PRO A 231 -1.69 -9.90 -12.51
C PRO A 231 -3.15 -10.32 -12.74
N GLN A 232 -4.08 -9.62 -12.09
CA GLN A 232 -5.51 -9.94 -12.16
C GLN A 232 -6.32 -8.72 -12.59
N TYR A 233 -7.51 -8.96 -13.14
CA TYR A 233 -8.49 -7.88 -13.35
C TYR A 233 -9.16 -7.53 -12.03
N SER A 234 -9.33 -6.22 -11.76
CA SER A 234 -9.96 -5.77 -10.52
C SER A 234 -11.36 -6.33 -10.33
N ILE A 235 -12.13 -6.49 -11.42
CA ILE A 235 -13.47 -7.07 -11.37
C ILE A 235 -13.47 -8.49 -10.79
N ASP A 236 -12.48 -9.30 -11.14
CA ASP A 236 -12.37 -10.68 -10.64
C ASP A 236 -11.97 -10.68 -9.17
N VAL A 237 -10.99 -9.86 -8.80
CA VAL A 237 -10.55 -9.71 -7.40
C VAL A 237 -11.71 -9.21 -6.52
N HIS A 238 -12.45 -8.19 -6.97
CA HIS A 238 -13.61 -7.68 -6.24
C HIS A 238 -14.70 -8.75 -6.06
N GLN A 239 -14.95 -9.58 -7.07
CA GLN A 239 -15.89 -10.70 -6.96
C GLN A 239 -15.42 -11.77 -5.97
N PHE A 240 -14.13 -12.10 -5.95
CA PHE A 240 -13.57 -13.06 -4.99
C PHE A 240 -13.67 -12.52 -3.55
N VAL A 241 -13.29 -11.27 -3.33
CA VAL A 241 -13.37 -10.67 -2.00
C VAL A 241 -14.81 -10.51 -1.53
N ALA A 242 -15.76 -10.20 -2.42
CA ALA A 242 -17.18 -10.07 -2.06
C ALA A 242 -17.77 -11.36 -1.44
N GLN A 243 -17.20 -12.54 -1.75
CA GLN A 243 -17.62 -13.81 -1.13
C GLN A 243 -17.35 -13.84 0.39
N THR A 244 -16.47 -12.98 0.89
CA THR A 244 -16.16 -12.82 2.33
C THR A 244 -17.12 -11.88 3.07
N LYS A 245 -18.13 -11.33 2.37
CA LYS A 245 -19.02 -10.24 2.83
C LYS A 245 -18.30 -8.89 3.01
N ALA A 246 -17.08 -8.75 2.52
CA ALA A 246 -16.41 -7.46 2.40
C ALA A 246 -16.63 -6.87 1.01
N SER A 247 -17.04 -5.62 0.94
CA SER A 247 -17.30 -4.91 -0.32
C SER A 247 -16.18 -3.92 -0.60
N TYR A 248 -15.82 -3.77 -1.87
CA TYR A 248 -14.89 -2.73 -2.30
C TYR A 248 -15.44 -1.34 -1.94
N ILE A 249 -14.60 -0.51 -1.35
CA ILE A 249 -14.98 0.84 -0.90
C ILE A 249 -14.17 1.95 -1.57
N GLY A 250 -13.01 1.64 -2.13
CA GLY A 250 -12.10 2.58 -2.77
C GLY A 250 -10.64 2.15 -2.64
N SER A 251 -9.72 3.03 -2.96
CA SER A 251 -8.28 2.78 -2.93
C SER A 251 -7.61 3.42 -1.70
N ALA A 252 -6.60 2.75 -1.13
CA ALA A 252 -5.68 3.37 -0.18
C ALA A 252 -4.70 4.33 -0.86
N ASN A 253 -4.52 4.23 -2.18
CA ASN A 253 -3.92 5.28 -3.00
C ASN A 253 -4.94 6.40 -3.18
N LEU A 254 -4.84 7.45 -2.38
CA LEU A 254 -5.84 8.52 -2.34
C LEU A 254 -6.06 9.19 -3.71
N PHE A 255 -5.02 9.27 -4.54
CA PHE A 255 -5.12 9.81 -5.88
C PHE A 255 -6.13 9.05 -6.75
N ASP A 256 -6.21 7.74 -6.63
CA ASP A 256 -7.11 6.91 -7.42
C ASP A 256 -8.60 7.19 -7.12
N ASN A 257 -8.91 7.71 -5.95
CA ASN A 257 -10.27 8.09 -5.55
C ASN A 257 -10.72 9.44 -6.12
N LEU A 258 -9.79 10.26 -6.63
CA LEU A 258 -10.05 11.59 -7.18
C LEU A 258 -10.24 11.49 -8.71
N GLU A 259 -11.41 11.03 -9.16
CA GLU A 259 -11.70 10.73 -10.58
C GLU A 259 -11.45 11.92 -11.51
N ASN A 260 -11.75 13.16 -11.04
CA ASN A 260 -11.59 14.39 -11.81
C ASN A 260 -10.13 14.70 -12.19
N ILE A 261 -9.17 14.17 -11.45
CA ILE A 261 -7.73 14.40 -11.66
C ILE A 261 -6.93 13.13 -11.93
N SER A 262 -7.46 11.93 -11.60
CA SER A 262 -6.77 10.66 -11.84
C SER A 262 -7.17 9.98 -13.15
N ILE A 263 -8.25 10.44 -13.80
CA ILE A 263 -8.77 9.87 -15.05
C ILE A 263 -8.62 10.90 -16.18
N PRO A 264 -8.10 10.53 -17.37
CA PRO A 264 -8.04 11.42 -18.52
C PRO A 264 -9.42 12.00 -18.87
N GLN A 265 -9.48 13.29 -19.20
CA GLN A 265 -10.73 14.03 -19.40
C GLN A 265 -11.70 13.37 -20.40
N ASN A 266 -11.16 12.79 -21.48
CA ASN A 266 -11.99 12.09 -22.46
C ASN A 266 -12.59 10.80 -21.90
N SER A 267 -11.86 10.07 -21.06
CA SER A 267 -12.36 8.88 -20.39
C SER A 267 -13.43 9.21 -19.33
N GLN A 268 -13.33 10.36 -18.64
CA GLN A 268 -14.35 10.83 -17.71
C GLN A 268 -15.71 11.02 -18.39
N LYS A 269 -15.72 11.48 -19.65
CA LYS A 269 -16.96 11.62 -20.43
C LYS A 269 -17.65 10.27 -20.68
N VAL A 270 -16.86 9.23 -20.93
CA VAL A 270 -17.34 7.86 -21.08
C VAL A 270 -17.91 7.34 -19.76
N LEU A 271 -17.16 7.50 -18.66
CA LEU A 271 -17.56 7.04 -17.32
C LEU A 271 -18.88 7.62 -16.83
N LYS A 272 -19.21 8.87 -17.21
CA LYS A 272 -20.51 9.50 -16.85
C LYS A 272 -21.73 8.75 -17.35
N ASN A 273 -21.58 8.00 -18.44
CA ASN A 273 -22.69 7.24 -19.07
C ASN A 273 -22.77 5.80 -18.57
N ILE A 274 -21.88 5.37 -17.68
CA ILE A 274 -21.86 4.01 -17.14
C ILE A 274 -22.59 3.98 -15.80
N SER A 275 -23.60 3.16 -15.66
CA SER A 275 -24.36 3.00 -14.41
C SER A 275 -23.78 1.93 -13.48
N SER A 276 -23.15 0.88 -14.02
CA SER A 276 -22.57 -0.21 -13.23
C SER A 276 -21.30 0.22 -12.51
N PRO A 277 -21.23 0.19 -11.16
CA PRO A 277 -20.02 0.52 -10.41
C PRO A 277 -18.84 -0.40 -10.76
N ILE A 278 -19.09 -1.69 -10.93
CA ILE A 278 -18.05 -2.68 -11.28
C ILE A 278 -17.45 -2.36 -12.64
N LEU A 279 -18.29 -2.07 -13.64
CA LEU A 279 -17.80 -1.69 -14.97
C LEU A 279 -17.04 -0.35 -14.95
N LYS A 280 -17.48 0.60 -14.12
CA LYS A 280 -16.74 1.86 -13.92
C LYS A 280 -15.32 1.62 -13.41
N GLU A 281 -15.14 0.77 -12.40
CA GLU A 281 -13.80 0.45 -11.85
C GLU A 281 -12.89 -0.16 -12.92
N TYR A 282 -13.40 -1.11 -13.70
CA TYR A 282 -12.62 -1.69 -14.79
C TYR A 282 -12.24 -0.66 -15.88
N ILE A 283 -13.15 0.23 -16.26
CA ILE A 283 -12.85 1.31 -17.22
C ILE A 283 -11.81 2.28 -16.66
N LYS A 284 -11.82 2.55 -15.37
CA LYS A 284 -10.78 3.36 -14.71
C LYS A 284 -9.41 2.70 -14.82
N ASP A 285 -9.33 1.38 -14.63
CA ASP A 285 -8.08 0.63 -14.80
C ASP A 285 -7.55 0.72 -16.25
N LEU A 286 -8.44 0.60 -17.23
CA LEU A 286 -8.09 0.79 -18.65
C LEU A 286 -7.58 2.21 -18.91
N ALA A 287 -8.30 3.22 -18.39
CA ALA A 287 -7.97 4.62 -18.60
C ALA A 287 -6.63 5.05 -17.99
N ARG A 288 -6.23 4.44 -16.87
CA ARG A 288 -4.97 4.69 -16.17
C ARG A 288 -3.83 3.79 -16.63
N ASN A 289 -4.10 2.77 -17.45
CA ASN A 289 -3.16 1.66 -17.68
C ASN A 289 -2.63 1.09 -16.34
N GLN A 290 -3.58 0.75 -15.45
CA GLN A 290 -3.30 0.42 -14.05
C GLN A 290 -2.37 -0.78 -13.94
N LYS A 291 -1.23 -0.61 -13.28
CA LYS A 291 -0.22 -1.66 -13.08
C LYS A 291 -0.43 -2.40 -11.77
N GLN A 292 -0.78 -1.68 -10.72
CA GLN A 292 -0.99 -2.20 -9.36
C GLN A 292 -2.19 -1.50 -8.73
N ARG A 293 -2.91 -2.21 -7.89
CA ARG A 293 -4.01 -1.67 -7.09
C ARG A 293 -3.72 -1.86 -5.61
N ILE A 294 -4.21 -0.91 -4.84
CA ILE A 294 -4.17 -0.93 -3.39
C ILE A 294 -5.61 -0.76 -2.91
N ASP A 295 -6.38 -1.83 -3.01
CA ASP A 295 -7.81 -1.80 -2.78
C ASP A 295 -8.18 -1.91 -1.30
N LEU A 296 -9.18 -1.15 -0.91
CA LEU A 296 -9.82 -1.22 0.39
C LEU A 296 -11.18 -1.89 0.26
N PHE A 297 -11.41 -2.87 1.12
CA PHE A 297 -12.70 -3.54 1.28
C PHE A 297 -13.15 -3.38 2.73
N GLN A 298 -14.45 -3.20 2.93
CA GLN A 298 -15.01 -3.10 4.28
C GLN A 298 -16.13 -4.13 4.46
N LYS A 299 -16.14 -4.80 5.61
CA LYS A 299 -17.22 -5.75 5.94
C LYS A 299 -18.45 -4.97 6.40
N ASN A 300 -19.57 -5.14 5.67
CA ASN A 300 -20.81 -4.41 5.90
C ASN A 300 -20.60 -2.89 6.03
N PRO A 301 -20.14 -2.20 4.96
CA PRO A 301 -19.81 -0.80 4.98
C PRO A 301 -20.99 0.07 5.38
N GLN A 302 -20.76 1.08 6.21
CA GLN A 302 -21.77 2.04 6.64
C GLN A 302 -21.39 3.44 6.17
N LEU A 303 -22.26 4.02 5.36
CA LEU A 303 -22.13 5.42 4.98
C LEU A 303 -22.40 6.35 6.17
N LEU A 304 -21.61 7.39 6.28
CA LEU A 304 -21.85 8.49 7.20
C LEU A 304 -22.93 9.42 6.64
N THR A 305 -23.75 9.99 7.51
CA THR A 305 -24.56 11.15 7.13
C THR A 305 -23.66 12.33 6.81
N LYS A 306 -24.17 13.36 6.14
CA LYS A 306 -23.39 14.57 5.82
C LYS A 306 -22.78 15.22 7.06
N GLU A 307 -23.55 15.27 8.14
CA GLU A 307 -23.11 15.84 9.42
C GLU A 307 -22.01 15.00 10.09
N GLU A 308 -22.20 13.68 10.14
CA GLU A 308 -21.21 12.76 10.66
C GLU A 308 -19.92 12.79 9.84
N HIS A 309 -20.02 12.83 8.51
CA HIS A 309 -18.87 12.91 7.62
C HIS A 309 -18.08 14.21 7.84
N LEU A 310 -18.76 15.37 7.87
CA LEU A 310 -18.10 16.64 8.14
C LEU A 310 -17.45 16.66 9.52
N LYS A 311 -18.12 16.12 10.55
CA LYS A 311 -17.56 16.00 11.89
C LYS A 311 -16.31 15.11 11.92
N ALA A 312 -16.33 14.00 11.19
CA ALA A 312 -15.20 13.09 11.09
C ALA A 312 -14.01 13.77 10.36
N LEU A 313 -14.26 14.42 9.23
CA LEU A 313 -13.25 15.20 8.50
C LEU A 313 -12.62 16.29 9.37
N ASN A 314 -13.46 17.11 10.04
CA ASN A 314 -13.02 18.20 10.89
C ASN A 314 -12.11 17.75 12.04
N SER A 315 -12.23 16.50 12.45
CA SER A 315 -11.42 15.93 13.53
C SER A 315 -10.07 15.38 13.10
N MET A 316 -9.81 15.26 11.80
CA MET A 316 -8.53 14.80 11.26
C MET A 316 -7.44 15.85 11.50
N ILE A 317 -6.28 15.41 11.97
CA ILE A 317 -5.12 16.27 12.22
C ILE A 317 -4.03 15.92 11.19
N PHE A 318 -3.38 16.94 10.66
CA PHE A 318 -2.30 16.80 9.70
C PHE A 318 -1.03 17.50 10.19
N THR A 319 0.10 16.94 9.81
CA THR A 319 1.43 17.47 10.10
C THR A 319 2.24 17.60 8.81
N LEU A 320 3.18 18.52 8.78
CA LEU A 320 4.07 18.73 7.66
C LEU A 320 5.25 17.73 7.73
N VAL A 321 5.51 17.01 6.63
CA VAL A 321 6.58 16.00 6.57
C VAL A 321 7.96 16.65 6.57
N ASP A 322 8.13 17.71 5.78
CA ASP A 322 9.39 18.48 5.70
C ASP A 322 9.11 19.98 5.77
N LYS A 323 9.61 20.62 6.81
CA LYS A 323 9.45 22.07 7.00
C LYS A 323 10.15 22.92 5.92
N ASN A 324 11.09 22.35 5.19
CA ASN A 324 11.80 23.04 4.11
C ASN A 324 11.00 23.08 2.79
N ILE A 325 9.86 22.40 2.74
CA ILE A 325 9.03 22.32 1.52
C ILE A 325 8.33 23.65 1.16
N LEU A 326 8.23 24.57 2.10
CA LEU A 326 7.56 25.87 1.93
C LEU A 326 8.08 26.70 0.77
N THR A 327 9.32 26.48 0.36
CA THR A 327 9.99 27.23 -0.73
C THR A 327 9.93 26.51 -2.07
N LYS A 328 9.40 25.28 -2.12
CA LYS A 328 9.39 24.46 -3.32
C LYS A 328 8.02 24.53 -4.03
N GLU A 329 8.04 24.57 -5.35
CA GLU A 329 6.84 24.29 -6.14
C GLU A 329 6.46 22.82 -6.02
N ILE A 330 5.20 22.55 -5.65
CA ILE A 330 4.70 21.18 -5.57
C ILE A 330 4.14 20.79 -6.94
N LYS A 331 4.97 20.10 -7.70
CA LYS A 331 4.58 19.45 -8.95
C LYS A 331 4.29 17.99 -8.66
N LEU A 332 3.12 17.54 -9.08
CA LEU A 332 2.65 16.17 -8.89
C LEU A 332 2.77 15.44 -10.22
N SER A 333 3.73 14.52 -10.29
CA SER A 333 3.84 13.61 -11.44
C SER A 333 2.82 12.50 -11.29
N THR A 334 1.81 12.49 -12.15
CA THR A 334 0.70 11.53 -12.09
C THR A 334 0.70 10.64 -13.34
N PRO A 335 -0.02 9.51 -13.32
CA PRO A 335 -0.16 8.65 -14.49
C PRO A 335 -0.75 9.34 -15.74
N ILE A 336 -1.46 10.46 -15.55
CA ILE A 336 -2.07 11.24 -16.65
C ILE A 336 -1.26 12.48 -17.03
N GLY A 337 -0.08 12.69 -16.44
CA GLY A 337 0.79 13.84 -16.65
C GLY A 337 1.07 14.64 -15.39
N GLU A 338 1.79 15.73 -15.53
CA GLU A 338 2.07 16.65 -14.40
C GLU A 338 0.81 17.44 -14.04
N ILE A 339 0.50 17.48 -12.75
CA ILE A 339 -0.59 18.27 -12.17
C ILE A 339 0.01 19.24 -11.17
N GLU A 340 -0.47 20.47 -11.15
CA GLU A 340 -0.12 21.47 -10.16
C GLU A 340 -1.33 21.77 -9.27
N ILE A 341 -1.14 21.70 -7.96
CA ILE A 341 -2.11 22.30 -7.04
C ILE A 341 -1.89 23.82 -7.10
N PRO A 342 -2.96 24.65 -7.23
CA PRO A 342 -2.81 26.10 -7.28
C PRO A 342 -1.96 26.63 -6.11
N LYS A 343 -0.95 27.43 -6.42
CA LYS A 343 0.04 27.93 -5.43
C LYS A 343 -0.59 28.59 -4.21
N GLU A 344 -1.69 29.32 -4.41
CA GLU A 344 -2.41 29.99 -3.33
C GLU A 344 -3.04 29.00 -2.33
N ILE A 345 -3.57 27.87 -2.83
CA ILE A 345 -4.17 26.82 -2.01
C ILE A 345 -3.07 26.08 -1.23
N THR A 346 -2.02 25.69 -1.94
CA THR A 346 -0.87 25.01 -1.31
C THR A 346 -0.25 25.87 -0.23
N LYS A 347 -0.03 27.17 -0.54
CA LYS A 347 0.53 28.15 0.40
C LYS A 347 -0.34 28.28 1.65
N ALA A 348 -1.66 28.43 1.49
CA ALA A 348 -2.60 28.57 2.60
C ALA A 348 -2.54 27.37 3.57
N ILE A 349 -2.41 26.14 3.05
CA ILE A 349 -2.32 24.94 3.87
C ILE A 349 -0.94 24.84 4.55
N LEU A 350 0.14 25.00 3.77
CA LEU A 350 1.49 24.77 4.28
C LEU A 350 1.96 25.84 5.26
N GLU A 351 1.55 27.10 5.09
CA GLU A 351 1.86 28.18 6.03
C GLU A 351 1.26 27.91 7.42
N GLU A 352 0.03 27.38 7.50
CA GLU A 352 -0.57 27.02 8.78
C GLU A 352 0.13 25.80 9.40
N LEU A 353 0.37 24.75 8.59
CA LEU A 353 1.06 23.54 9.05
C LEU A 353 2.53 23.76 9.43
N SER A 354 3.19 24.83 8.91
CA SER A 354 4.55 25.17 9.32
C SER A 354 4.62 25.70 10.76
N LYS A 355 3.53 26.30 11.24
CA LYS A 355 3.44 26.88 12.60
C LYS A 355 3.13 25.79 13.64
N LYS A 356 2.20 24.89 13.30
CA LYS A 356 1.73 23.78 14.17
C LYS A 356 0.99 22.74 13.36
N ASP A 357 0.77 21.57 13.95
CA ASP A 357 -0.19 20.60 13.43
C ASP A 357 -1.59 21.20 13.43
N CYS A 358 -2.35 21.01 12.37
CA CYS A 358 -3.68 21.59 12.21
C CYS A 358 -4.73 20.53 11.90
N SER A 359 -5.92 20.72 12.43
CA SER A 359 -7.09 19.94 12.04
C SER A 359 -7.63 20.40 10.68
N PHE A 360 -8.41 19.53 10.03
CA PHE A 360 -9.15 19.91 8.81
C PHE A 360 -10.03 21.13 9.05
N GLU A 361 -10.69 21.19 10.24
CA GLU A 361 -11.50 22.33 10.64
C GLU A 361 -10.69 23.63 10.73
N GLU A 362 -9.49 23.58 11.37
CA GLU A 362 -8.62 24.76 11.49
C GLU A 362 -8.15 25.27 10.12
N LEU A 363 -7.73 24.37 9.23
CA LEU A 363 -7.34 24.71 7.85
C LEU A 363 -8.52 25.30 7.07
N GLY A 364 -9.74 24.76 7.26
CA GLY A 364 -10.97 25.23 6.61
C GLY A 364 -11.39 26.65 7.01
N LYS A 365 -10.89 27.20 8.13
CA LYS A 365 -11.13 28.59 8.55
C LYS A 365 -10.38 29.63 7.68
N HIS A 366 -9.39 29.20 6.91
CA HIS A 366 -8.71 30.13 6.00
C HIS A 366 -9.68 30.63 4.91
N LYS A 367 -9.68 31.93 4.67
CA LYS A 367 -10.64 32.64 3.78
C LYS A 367 -10.78 32.03 2.38
N ILE A 368 -9.71 31.42 1.85
CA ILE A 368 -9.71 30.78 0.53
C ILE A 368 -10.66 29.57 0.46
N PHE A 369 -10.98 28.94 1.59
CA PHE A 369 -11.84 27.75 1.67
C PHE A 369 -13.28 28.06 2.11
N SER A 370 -13.61 29.31 2.46
CA SER A 370 -14.91 29.69 3.07
C SER A 370 -16.14 29.22 2.28
N ASN A 371 -16.07 29.23 0.95
CA ASN A 371 -17.14 28.79 0.07
C ASN A 371 -16.75 27.61 -0.82
N GLN A 372 -15.58 27.03 -0.61
CA GLN A 372 -14.97 26.03 -1.48
C GLN A 372 -14.24 24.95 -0.67
N ILE A 373 -14.88 24.45 0.37
CA ILE A 373 -14.29 23.42 1.28
C ILE A 373 -13.85 22.15 0.53
N TYR A 374 -14.47 21.87 -0.64
CA TYR A 374 -14.07 20.77 -1.49
C TYR A 374 -12.64 20.91 -2.02
N LEU A 375 -12.14 22.15 -2.24
CA LEU A 375 -10.75 22.38 -2.64
C LEU A 375 -9.77 21.96 -1.53
N LEU A 376 -10.11 22.25 -0.27
CA LEU A 376 -9.33 21.76 0.87
C LEU A 376 -9.35 20.23 0.91
N PHE A 377 -10.53 19.63 0.74
CA PHE A 377 -10.73 18.17 0.76
C PHE A 377 -9.87 17.47 -0.30
N GLU A 378 -9.86 17.94 -1.54
CA GLU A 378 -9.04 17.38 -2.61
C GLU A 378 -7.54 17.66 -2.38
N SER A 379 -7.18 18.89 -1.99
CA SER A 379 -5.79 19.28 -1.77
C SER A 379 -5.13 18.51 -0.64
N ILE A 380 -5.84 18.25 0.46
CA ILE A 380 -5.33 17.42 1.57
C ILE A 380 -5.00 16.00 1.08
N GLN A 381 -5.88 15.38 0.31
CA GLN A 381 -5.63 14.04 -0.24
C GLN A 381 -4.44 14.03 -1.20
N MET A 382 -4.29 15.05 -2.04
CA MET A 382 -3.15 15.18 -2.95
C MET A 382 -1.84 15.39 -2.20
N LEU A 383 -1.84 16.27 -1.17
CA LEU A 383 -0.66 16.54 -0.34
C LEU A 383 -0.27 15.33 0.54
N MET A 384 -1.23 14.53 0.96
CA MET A 384 -0.97 13.24 1.61
C MET A 384 -0.37 12.23 0.62
N TRP A 385 -0.94 12.13 -0.57
CA TRP A 385 -0.50 11.18 -1.59
C TRP A 385 0.96 11.42 -1.99
N ASN A 386 1.39 12.66 -2.15
CA ASN A 386 2.76 13.01 -2.55
C ASN A 386 3.73 13.22 -1.38
N ASP A 387 3.43 12.75 -0.18
CA ASP A 387 4.28 12.83 1.01
C ASP A 387 4.63 14.25 1.48
N THR A 388 3.80 15.25 1.15
CA THR A 388 3.97 16.62 1.65
C THR A 388 3.46 16.76 3.08
N ILE A 389 2.30 16.16 3.37
CA ILE A 389 1.70 16.14 4.70
C ILE A 389 1.38 14.69 5.10
N PHE A 390 1.26 14.45 6.40
CA PHE A 390 0.89 13.14 6.93
C PHE A 390 -0.20 13.28 8.00
N PRO A 391 -1.12 12.29 8.11
CA PRO A 391 -2.12 12.30 9.17
C PRO A 391 -1.49 12.02 10.53
N LYS A 392 -1.90 12.76 11.56
CA LYS A 392 -1.40 12.60 12.93
C LYS A 392 -2.48 12.05 13.85
N SER A 393 -2.11 11.02 14.64
CA SER A 393 -2.99 10.48 15.65
C SER A 393 -3.18 11.45 16.82
N LYS A 394 -4.40 11.52 17.35
CA LYS A 394 -4.68 12.22 18.60
C LYS A 394 -3.91 11.64 19.81
N ASN A 395 -3.56 10.37 19.72
CA ASN A 395 -2.81 9.65 20.76
C ASN A 395 -1.29 9.73 20.57
N TYR A 396 -0.80 10.61 19.70
CA TYR A 396 0.63 10.76 19.40
C TYR A 396 1.50 11.00 20.65
N GLU A 397 0.97 11.66 21.68
CA GLU A 397 1.71 11.92 22.92
C GLU A 397 2.05 10.65 23.73
N PHE A 398 1.36 9.55 23.46
CA PHE A 398 1.59 8.26 24.13
C PHE A 398 2.63 7.37 23.41
N ILE A 399 3.22 7.83 22.28
CA ILE A 399 4.24 7.09 21.55
C ILE A 399 5.53 7.06 22.36
N ASP A 400 6.05 5.86 22.56
CA ASP A 400 7.35 5.66 23.23
C ASP A 400 8.51 6.11 22.33
N LYS A 401 8.89 7.39 22.47
CA LYS A 401 9.99 8.00 21.71
C LYS A 401 11.31 7.26 21.83
N LYS A 402 11.57 6.62 23.00
CA LYS A 402 12.81 5.86 23.23
C LYS A 402 12.85 4.62 22.34
N ASN A 403 11.75 3.89 22.24
CA ASN A 403 11.66 2.71 21.40
C ASN A 403 11.69 3.07 19.91
N PHE A 404 11.10 4.20 19.53
CA PHE A 404 11.20 4.73 18.19
C PHE A 404 12.65 5.07 17.78
N ILE A 405 13.43 5.67 18.67
CA ILE A 405 14.84 5.94 18.43
C ILE A 405 15.65 4.65 18.24
N LYS A 406 15.34 3.59 18.99
CA LYS A 406 15.98 2.28 18.79
C LYS A 406 15.69 1.70 17.41
N LEU A 407 14.42 1.77 16.95
CA LEU A 407 14.04 1.32 15.62
C LEU A 407 14.78 2.11 14.53
N LYS A 408 14.84 3.43 14.66
CA LYS A 408 15.56 4.33 13.74
C LYS A 408 17.05 4.00 13.66
N ASN A 409 17.67 3.72 14.79
CA ASN A 409 19.09 3.34 14.85
C ASN A 409 19.35 1.97 14.24
N HIS A 410 18.39 1.06 14.31
CA HIS A 410 18.49 -0.28 13.71
C HIS A 410 18.33 -0.23 12.17
N PHE A 411 17.50 0.67 11.64
CA PHE A 411 17.24 0.86 10.21
C PHE A 411 17.57 2.27 9.71
N PRO A 412 18.82 2.76 9.84
CA PRO A 412 19.15 4.17 9.60
C PRO A 412 18.92 4.61 8.14
N ILE A 413 19.09 3.70 7.17
CA ILE A 413 18.90 4.00 5.74
C ILE A 413 17.43 4.24 5.43
N ILE A 414 16.55 3.39 5.97
CA ILE A 414 15.10 3.48 5.75
C ILE A 414 14.56 4.80 6.28
N PHE A 415 14.93 5.14 7.52
CA PHE A 415 14.44 6.35 8.16
C PHE A 415 15.05 7.66 7.63
N ARG A 416 16.13 7.60 6.82
CA ARG A 416 16.61 8.79 6.09
C ARG A 416 15.69 9.18 4.94
N ASN A 417 15.00 8.22 4.34
CA ASN A 417 14.14 8.42 3.17
C ASN A 417 12.69 8.78 3.55
N TYR A 418 12.32 8.63 4.83
CA TYR A 418 10.94 8.83 5.31
C TYR A 418 10.90 9.91 6.42
N ASN A 419 10.88 11.18 6.01
CA ASN A 419 10.91 12.32 6.93
C ASN A 419 9.66 12.43 7.83
N TYR A 420 8.51 11.92 7.39
CA TYR A 420 7.26 11.88 8.18
C TYR A 420 7.34 10.97 9.41
N LEU A 421 8.39 10.19 9.53
CA LEU A 421 8.65 9.34 10.70
C LEU A 421 9.37 10.08 11.83
N ASN A 422 9.68 11.36 11.63
CA ASN A 422 10.25 12.23 12.66
C ASN A 422 9.18 13.08 13.39
N CYS A 423 7.91 12.89 13.03
CA CYS A 423 6.80 13.66 13.59
C CYS A 423 6.27 13.07 14.87
#